data_d8744f248d43010a9af518971ea33c63
#
_entry.id   d8744f248d43010a9af518971ea33c63
#
_cell.length_a   1.000
_cell.length_b   1.000
_cell.length_c   1.000
_cell.angle_alpha   90.00
_cell.angle_beta   90.00
_cell.angle_gamma   90.00
#
_symmetry.space_group_name_H-M   'P 1'
#
loop_
_entity.id
_entity.type
_entity.pdbx_description
1 polymer ?
#
loop_
_entity_poly.entity_id
_entity_poly.type
_entity_poly.pdbx_seq_one_letter_code
_entity_poly.pdbx_strand_id
1 'polypeptide(L)'
;SLPMQLIAGEPLLSETMLLTGDGNVRAGDGKTRNQGYLSDGFLYDMRRFIKGDDNMINQFLFHLRENKEEIGIVNSIARWDGFRLADLVSYDRKHNEENGENNQDGMDYNCSWNCGVEGRSRKKGIRELRLRQMKNAITILFMSQGSTLLYSGDEFSNTQGGNNIPYCQ
;
A
#
# COMPACT_ATOMS: atom_id res chain seq x y z
N SER A 1 20.33 6.69 -5.93
CA SER A 1 21.53 5.82 -5.97
C SER A 1 22.07 5.75 -7.39
N LEU A 2 23.39 5.51 -7.56
CA LEU A 2 24.04 5.40 -8.88
C LEU A 2 23.34 4.39 -9.82
N PRO A 3 22.93 3.19 -9.36
CA PRO A 3 22.22 2.23 -10.20
C PRO A 3 20.91 2.78 -10.80
N MET A 4 20.11 3.51 -10.02
CA MET A 4 18.86 4.10 -10.53
C MET A 4 19.09 5.19 -11.57
N GLN A 5 20.18 5.97 -11.43
CA GLN A 5 20.53 6.98 -12.43
C GLN A 5 20.96 6.35 -13.75
N LEU A 6 21.70 5.24 -13.72
CA LEU A 6 22.10 4.49 -14.90
C LEU A 6 20.88 3.87 -15.60
N ILE A 7 19.99 3.22 -14.86
CA ILE A 7 18.75 2.63 -15.40
C ILE A 7 17.84 3.71 -15.99
N ALA A 8 17.65 4.82 -15.28
CA ALA A 8 16.81 5.93 -15.75
C ALA A 8 17.38 6.64 -16.98
N GLY A 9 18.69 6.58 -17.18
CA GLY A 9 19.38 7.12 -18.35
C GLY A 9 19.39 6.19 -19.57
N GLU A 10 18.92 4.95 -19.44
CA GLU A 10 18.88 3.98 -20.54
C GLU A 10 17.80 4.36 -21.56
N PRO A 11 18.16 4.61 -22.85
CA PRO A 11 17.21 5.04 -23.86
C PRO A 11 16.04 4.07 -24.08
N LEU A 12 16.26 2.76 -23.92
CA LEU A 12 15.22 1.74 -24.05
C LEU A 12 14.15 1.83 -22.95
N LEU A 13 14.46 2.45 -21.82
CA LEU A 13 13.56 2.62 -20.69
C LEU A 13 12.97 4.04 -20.60
N SER A 14 13.22 4.90 -21.58
CA SER A 14 12.79 6.31 -21.56
C SER A 14 11.27 6.49 -21.46
N GLU A 15 10.49 5.54 -21.94
CA GLU A 15 9.02 5.54 -21.88
C GLU A 15 8.47 4.62 -20.76
N THR A 16 9.36 4.00 -19.97
CA THR A 16 8.98 3.10 -18.88
C THR A 16 8.97 3.85 -17.57
N MET A 17 7.86 3.79 -16.82
CA MET A 17 7.80 4.33 -15.47
C MET A 17 8.64 3.46 -14.52
N LEU A 18 9.66 4.05 -13.93
CA LEU A 18 10.54 3.41 -12.96
C LEU A 18 10.07 3.77 -11.55
N LEU A 19 9.64 2.78 -10.78
CA LEU A 19 9.19 2.98 -9.41
C LEU A 19 10.29 2.63 -8.42
N THR A 20 10.45 3.46 -7.39
CA THR A 20 11.39 3.24 -6.30
C THR A 20 10.69 3.36 -4.95
N GLY A 21 11.05 2.50 -3.99
CA GLY A 21 10.63 2.62 -2.59
C GLY A 21 11.54 3.52 -1.74
N ASP A 22 12.67 4.02 -2.30
CA ASP A 22 13.59 4.88 -1.57
C ASP A 22 13.23 6.37 -1.77
N GLY A 23 12.70 6.99 -0.73
CA GLY A 23 12.34 8.42 -0.72
C GLY A 23 13.51 9.39 -0.85
N ASN A 24 14.76 8.88 -0.81
CA ASN A 24 15.99 9.66 -1.00
C ASN A 24 16.43 9.73 -2.47
N VAL A 25 15.61 9.26 -3.41
CA VAL A 25 15.90 9.47 -4.82
C VAL A 25 15.81 10.96 -5.11
N ARG A 26 16.97 11.59 -5.21
CA ARG A 26 17.06 12.95 -5.76
C ARG A 26 16.68 12.83 -7.23
N ALA A 27 15.71 13.62 -7.65
CA ALA A 27 15.47 13.86 -9.06
C ALA A 27 16.82 14.22 -9.70
N GLY A 28 17.29 13.37 -10.61
CA GLY A 28 18.48 13.71 -11.38
C GLY A 28 18.13 14.92 -12.24
N ASP A 29 18.99 15.89 -12.32
CA ASP A 29 19.08 17.10 -13.18
C ASP A 29 17.89 17.43 -14.12
N GLY A 30 16.63 17.20 -13.72
CA GLY A 30 15.42 17.50 -14.49
C GLY A 30 15.22 16.68 -15.80
N LYS A 31 16.06 15.67 -16.03
CA LYS A 31 16.02 14.88 -17.27
C LYS A 31 15.28 13.54 -17.17
N THR A 32 14.94 13.08 -15.97
CA THR A 32 14.28 11.79 -15.77
C THR A 32 12.81 12.00 -15.43
N ARG A 33 11.96 12.14 -16.45
CA ARG A 33 10.50 12.29 -16.29
C ARG A 33 9.76 10.98 -15.99
N ASN A 34 10.48 9.86 -16.01
CA ASN A 34 9.91 8.52 -15.88
C ASN A 34 10.14 7.88 -14.51
N GLN A 35 10.44 8.67 -13.47
CA GLN A 35 10.62 8.16 -12.12
C GLN A 35 9.42 8.46 -11.22
N GLY A 36 8.99 7.46 -10.45
CA GLY A 36 7.98 7.58 -9.41
C GLY A 36 8.48 7.02 -8.08
N TYR A 37 8.07 7.66 -6.99
CA TYR A 37 8.35 7.25 -5.62
C TYR A 37 7.12 6.58 -5.01
N LEU A 38 7.24 5.32 -4.59
CA LEU A 38 6.21 4.63 -3.83
C LEU A 38 6.20 5.16 -2.39
N SER A 39 5.14 5.84 -2.01
CA SER A 39 5.03 6.47 -0.70
C SER A 39 4.66 5.46 0.39
N ASP A 40 5.66 5.00 1.15
CA ASP A 40 5.44 4.19 2.34
C ASP A 40 4.74 5.00 3.45
N GLY A 41 5.06 6.29 3.56
CA GLY A 41 4.36 7.19 4.49
C GLY A 41 2.86 7.21 4.24
N PHE A 42 2.45 7.41 2.98
CA PHE A 42 1.03 7.34 2.62
C PHE A 42 0.43 5.98 2.98
N LEU A 43 1.07 4.89 2.61
CA LEU A 43 0.58 3.53 2.83
C LEU A 43 0.29 3.27 4.31
N TYR A 44 1.26 3.52 5.19
CA TYR A 44 1.12 3.19 6.61
C TYR A 44 0.23 4.20 7.35
N ASP A 45 0.34 5.49 7.08
CA ASP A 45 -0.44 6.50 7.78
C ASP A 45 -1.92 6.46 7.39
N MET A 46 -2.24 6.15 6.12
CA MET A 46 -3.64 5.97 5.71
C MET A 46 -4.26 4.71 6.31
N ARG A 47 -3.52 3.61 6.40
CA ARG A 47 -3.99 2.39 7.10
C ARG A 47 -4.28 2.67 8.57
N ARG A 48 -3.38 3.36 9.27
CA ARG A 48 -3.55 3.76 10.67
C ARG A 48 -4.74 4.70 10.86
N PHE A 49 -4.93 5.65 9.95
CA PHE A 49 -6.08 6.54 9.97
C PHE A 49 -7.40 5.78 9.79
N ILE A 50 -7.48 4.85 8.82
CA ILE A 50 -8.67 4.04 8.55
C ILE A 50 -8.95 3.08 9.71
N LYS A 51 -7.92 2.54 10.34
CA LYS A 51 -8.01 1.71 11.54
C LYS A 51 -8.55 2.49 12.73
N GLY A 52 -8.32 3.80 12.80
CA GLY A 52 -8.77 4.67 13.88
C GLY A 52 -7.73 4.90 14.96
N ASP A 53 -6.44 4.80 14.63
CA ASP A 53 -5.36 5.15 15.56
C ASP A 53 -5.43 6.65 15.93
N ASP A 54 -5.06 6.98 17.16
CA ASP A 54 -5.09 8.34 17.66
C ASP A 54 -4.11 9.28 16.92
N ASN A 55 -4.46 10.56 16.86
CA ASN A 55 -3.61 11.64 16.36
C ASN A 55 -3.21 11.53 14.87
N MET A 56 -3.96 10.80 14.03
CA MET A 56 -3.64 10.60 12.62
C MET A 56 -4.16 11.70 11.68
N ILE A 57 -4.91 12.69 12.16
CA ILE A 57 -5.52 13.75 11.33
C ILE A 57 -4.47 14.56 10.56
N ASN A 58 -3.37 14.95 11.22
CA ASN A 58 -2.34 15.76 10.59
C ASN A 58 -1.62 14.99 9.48
N GLN A 59 -1.29 13.72 9.71
CA GLN A 59 -0.68 12.83 8.72
C GLN A 59 -1.63 12.59 7.54
N PHE A 60 -2.91 12.35 7.83
CA PHE A 60 -3.95 12.22 6.81
C PHE A 60 -4.00 13.47 5.91
N LEU A 61 -4.11 14.67 6.49
CA LEU A 61 -4.17 15.92 5.75
C LEU A 61 -2.87 16.23 4.98
N PHE A 62 -1.73 15.85 5.54
CA PHE A 62 -0.44 15.99 4.87
C PHE A 62 -0.40 15.13 3.60
N HIS A 63 -0.66 13.83 3.71
CA HIS A 63 -0.58 12.91 2.59
C HIS A 63 -1.68 13.10 1.54
N LEU A 64 -2.87 13.60 1.92
CA LEU A 64 -3.89 13.96 0.95
C LEU A 64 -3.42 15.02 -0.06
N ARG A 65 -2.55 15.92 0.38
CA ARG A 65 -2.09 17.09 -0.38
C ARG A 65 -0.62 16.99 -0.80
N GLU A 66 0.06 15.92 -0.38
CA GLU A 66 1.48 15.75 -0.70
C GLU A 66 1.64 15.60 -2.22
N ASN A 67 2.33 16.58 -2.81
CA ASN A 67 2.72 16.57 -4.21
C ASN A 67 4.11 17.19 -4.33
N LYS A 68 5.08 16.41 -4.81
CA LYS A 68 6.46 16.88 -5.00
C LYS A 68 6.65 17.21 -6.47
N GLU A 69 7.14 18.44 -6.73
CA GLU A 69 7.36 18.90 -8.10
C GLU A 69 8.44 18.10 -8.84
N GLU A 70 9.42 17.58 -8.09
CA GLU A 70 10.62 16.98 -8.66
C GLU A 70 10.50 15.49 -8.98
N ILE A 71 9.57 14.77 -8.33
CA ILE A 71 9.37 13.34 -8.51
C ILE A 71 7.90 12.98 -8.33
N GLY A 72 7.38 12.15 -9.23
CA GLY A 72 5.99 11.67 -9.12
C GLY A 72 5.80 10.83 -7.86
N ILE A 73 4.84 11.21 -6.99
CA ILE A 73 4.45 10.41 -5.86
C ILE A 73 3.44 9.37 -6.32
N VAL A 74 3.67 8.12 -5.94
CA VAL A 74 2.75 7.00 -6.21
C VAL A 74 2.20 6.50 -4.87
N ASN A 75 0.91 6.68 -4.69
CA ASN A 75 0.18 6.31 -3.48
C ASN A 75 -0.44 4.93 -3.62
N SER A 76 -0.40 4.13 -2.55
CA SER A 76 -1.04 2.81 -2.48
C SER A 76 -1.52 2.53 -1.06
N ILE A 77 -2.55 1.70 -0.91
CA ILE A 77 -3.01 1.18 0.40
C ILE A 77 -2.70 -0.30 0.53
N ALA A 78 -2.70 -1.03 -0.56
CA ALA A 78 -2.24 -2.42 -0.64
C ALA A 78 -1.21 -2.57 -1.76
N ARG A 79 -0.29 -3.51 -1.57
CA ARG A 79 0.78 -3.84 -2.53
C ARG A 79 1.06 -5.35 -2.49
N TRP A 80 1.96 -5.79 -3.37
CA TRP A 80 2.40 -7.19 -3.46
C TRP A 80 3.12 -7.73 -2.21
N ASP A 81 3.70 -6.83 -1.41
CA ASP A 81 4.54 -7.12 -0.24
C ASP A 81 3.80 -6.86 1.09
N GLY A 82 2.52 -7.21 1.15
CA GLY A 82 1.71 -6.98 2.34
C GLY A 82 0.29 -7.53 2.18
N PHE A 83 -0.56 -7.19 3.13
CA PHE A 83 -1.98 -7.56 3.06
C PHE A 83 -2.68 -6.95 1.85
N ARG A 84 -3.56 -7.72 1.24
CA ARG A 84 -4.57 -7.23 0.29
C ARG A 84 -5.58 -6.35 1.03
N LEU A 85 -6.29 -5.52 0.31
CA LEU A 85 -7.25 -4.60 0.93
C LEU A 85 -8.32 -5.33 1.78
N ALA A 86 -8.80 -6.47 1.31
CA ALA A 86 -9.75 -7.30 2.07
C ALA A 86 -9.11 -7.88 3.35
N ASP A 87 -7.83 -8.24 3.29
CA ASP A 87 -7.11 -8.80 4.44
C ASP A 87 -6.78 -7.72 5.47
N LEU A 88 -6.49 -6.48 5.03
CA LEU A 88 -6.28 -5.32 5.92
C LEU A 88 -7.46 -5.05 6.87
N VAL A 89 -8.67 -5.38 6.46
CA VAL A 89 -9.89 -5.19 7.27
C VAL A 89 -10.42 -6.49 7.88
N SER A 90 -9.68 -7.59 7.73
CA SER A 90 -10.10 -8.92 8.15
C SER A 90 -9.14 -9.63 9.10
N TYR A 91 -7.89 -9.19 9.17
CA TYR A 91 -6.84 -9.84 9.95
C TYR A 91 -6.03 -8.82 10.73
N ASP A 92 -5.82 -9.07 12.01
CA ASP A 92 -4.87 -8.30 12.84
C ASP A 92 -3.46 -8.87 12.74
N ARG A 93 -3.35 -10.16 12.43
CA ARG A 93 -2.07 -10.89 12.35
C ARG A 93 -1.89 -11.54 10.99
N LYS A 94 -0.64 -11.72 10.60
CA LYS A 94 -0.30 -12.51 9.41
C LYS A 94 -0.59 -13.99 9.63
N HIS A 95 -0.95 -14.67 8.56
CA HIS A 95 -1.21 -16.10 8.48
C HIS A 95 -0.41 -16.69 7.32
N ASN A 96 0.91 -16.79 7.50
CA ASN A 96 1.88 -17.25 6.49
C ASN A 96 2.30 -18.72 6.72
N GLU A 97 1.55 -19.47 7.54
CA GLU A 97 1.91 -20.85 7.92
C GLU A 97 2.11 -21.74 6.69
N GLU A 98 1.32 -21.55 5.64
CA GLU A 98 1.38 -22.34 4.39
C GLU A 98 2.65 -22.06 3.57
N ASN A 99 3.39 -20.98 3.85
CA ASN A 99 4.65 -20.67 3.18
C ASN A 99 5.81 -21.59 3.61
N GLY A 100 5.65 -22.37 4.71
CA GLY A 100 6.68 -23.30 5.19
C GLY A 100 7.78 -22.65 6.06
N GLU A 101 7.66 -21.38 6.38
CA GLU A 101 8.61 -20.60 7.18
C GLU A 101 8.16 -20.44 8.65
N ASN A 102 7.26 -21.30 9.12
CA ASN A 102 6.69 -21.24 10.49
C ASN A 102 6.11 -19.86 10.84
N ASN A 103 5.49 -19.17 9.87
CA ASN A 103 4.93 -17.82 10.03
C ASN A 103 5.97 -16.75 10.46
N GLN A 104 7.25 -16.95 10.16
CA GLN A 104 8.33 -16.00 10.50
C GLN A 104 8.64 -15.03 9.36
N ASP A 105 8.21 -15.36 8.14
CA ASP A 105 8.33 -14.53 6.95
C ASP A 105 7.30 -13.39 6.91
N GLY A 106 7.57 -12.39 6.08
CA GLY A 106 6.69 -11.24 5.93
C GLY A 106 6.69 -10.30 7.15
N MET A 107 5.88 -9.26 7.08
CA MET A 107 5.83 -8.20 8.08
C MET A 107 4.88 -8.56 9.21
N ASP A 108 5.31 -8.39 10.48
CA ASP A 108 4.48 -8.68 11.65
C ASP A 108 3.37 -7.65 11.85
N TYR A 109 3.66 -6.36 11.62
CA TYR A 109 2.70 -5.28 11.82
C TYR A 109 2.27 -4.65 10.50
N ASN A 110 1.04 -4.94 10.08
CA ASN A 110 0.49 -4.50 8.79
C ASN A 110 -0.37 -3.23 8.89
N CYS A 111 -0.47 -2.59 10.04
CA CYS A 111 -1.42 -1.51 10.31
C CYS A 111 -2.86 -1.89 9.97
N SER A 112 -3.21 -3.16 10.16
CA SER A 112 -4.51 -3.74 9.84
C SER A 112 -5.46 -3.75 11.04
N TRP A 113 -6.74 -3.98 10.77
CA TRP A 113 -7.77 -4.14 11.78
C TRP A 113 -8.80 -5.17 11.33
N ASN A 114 -8.98 -6.24 12.10
CA ASN A 114 -9.91 -7.34 11.78
C ASN A 114 -11.40 -6.96 11.88
N CYS A 115 -11.72 -5.71 12.22
CA CYS A 115 -13.10 -5.22 12.44
C CYS A 115 -13.86 -6.02 13.53
N GLY A 116 -13.14 -6.56 14.51
CA GLY A 116 -13.69 -7.27 15.66
C GLY A 116 -13.83 -8.79 15.50
N VAL A 117 -13.40 -9.37 14.39
CA VAL A 117 -13.36 -10.82 14.18
C VAL A 117 -12.19 -11.17 13.27
N GLU A 118 -11.27 -12.00 13.75
CA GLU A 118 -10.13 -12.47 12.94
C GLU A 118 -10.62 -13.41 11.83
N GLY A 119 -10.19 -13.11 10.58
CA GLY A 119 -10.52 -13.93 9.41
C GLY A 119 -11.96 -13.80 8.93
N ARG A 120 -12.45 -14.85 8.27
CA ARG A 120 -13.78 -14.85 7.64
C ARG A 120 -14.91 -14.71 8.68
N SER A 121 -15.92 -13.91 8.39
CA SER A 121 -17.09 -13.73 9.25
C SER A 121 -18.40 -13.81 8.46
N ARG A 122 -19.39 -14.52 9.02
CA ARG A 122 -20.77 -14.54 8.50
C ARG A 122 -21.68 -13.48 9.14
N LYS A 123 -21.22 -12.79 10.18
CA LYS A 123 -21.97 -11.74 10.87
C LYS A 123 -22.17 -10.54 9.93
N LYS A 124 -23.45 -10.19 9.68
CA LYS A 124 -23.82 -9.11 8.76
C LYS A 124 -23.11 -7.78 9.11
N GLY A 125 -23.15 -7.35 10.37
CA GLY A 125 -22.54 -6.10 10.83
C GLY A 125 -21.02 -6.03 10.58
N ILE A 126 -20.29 -7.16 10.78
CA ILE A 126 -18.86 -7.22 10.50
C ILE A 126 -18.57 -7.08 8.99
N ARG A 127 -19.36 -7.78 8.15
CA ARG A 127 -19.21 -7.70 6.69
C ARG A 127 -19.48 -6.29 6.16
N GLU A 128 -20.55 -5.64 6.67
CA GLU A 128 -20.90 -4.26 6.31
C GLU A 128 -19.81 -3.27 6.75
N LEU A 129 -19.25 -3.45 7.95
CA LEU A 129 -18.15 -2.63 8.46
C LEU A 129 -16.90 -2.78 7.57
N ARG A 130 -16.50 -4.00 7.27
CA ARG A 130 -15.35 -4.28 6.38
C ARG A 130 -15.53 -3.64 5.00
N LEU A 131 -16.70 -3.82 4.39
CA LEU A 131 -17.01 -3.23 3.10
C LEU A 131 -16.93 -1.69 3.15
N ARG A 132 -17.41 -1.08 4.23
CA ARG A 132 -17.31 0.37 4.43
C ARG A 132 -15.84 0.81 4.56
N GLN A 133 -15.02 0.10 5.33
CA GLN A 133 -13.61 0.42 5.49
C GLN A 133 -12.83 0.27 4.17
N MET A 134 -13.08 -0.77 3.39
CA MET A 134 -12.48 -0.91 2.05
C MET A 134 -12.89 0.25 1.12
N LYS A 135 -14.17 0.65 1.13
CA LYS A 135 -14.63 1.81 0.35
C LYS A 135 -13.97 3.11 0.81
N ASN A 136 -13.82 3.32 2.12
CA ASN A 136 -13.10 4.47 2.66
C ASN A 136 -11.64 4.49 2.18
N ALA A 137 -10.96 3.35 2.22
CA ALA A 137 -9.58 3.20 1.76
C ALA A 137 -9.42 3.57 0.28
N ILE A 138 -10.28 3.02 -0.59
CA ILE A 138 -10.29 3.32 -2.02
C ILE A 138 -10.61 4.80 -2.26
N THR A 139 -11.59 5.36 -1.55
CA THR A 139 -11.94 6.78 -1.68
C THR A 139 -10.76 7.68 -1.30
N ILE A 140 -10.09 7.44 -0.19
CA ILE A 140 -8.89 8.18 0.24
C ILE A 140 -7.81 8.09 -0.85
N LEU A 141 -7.54 6.89 -1.34
CA LEU A 141 -6.53 6.65 -2.36
C LEU A 141 -6.77 7.48 -3.63
N PHE A 142 -8.01 7.47 -4.15
CA PHE A 142 -8.35 8.18 -5.39
C PHE A 142 -8.54 9.69 -5.21
N MET A 143 -8.84 10.15 -4.00
CA MET A 143 -9.00 11.59 -3.72
C MET A 143 -7.69 12.27 -3.31
N SER A 144 -6.61 11.52 -3.13
CA SER A 144 -5.29 12.07 -2.77
C SER A 144 -4.54 12.59 -4.00
N GLN A 145 -3.69 13.59 -3.79
CA GLN A 145 -2.78 14.07 -4.83
C GLN A 145 -1.75 12.98 -5.18
N GLY A 146 -1.20 13.05 -6.39
CA GLY A 146 -0.22 12.08 -6.89
C GLY A 146 -0.84 11.01 -7.78
N SER A 147 -0.04 10.02 -8.14
CA SER A 147 -0.48 8.86 -8.93
C SER A 147 -1.03 7.76 -8.02
N THR A 148 -2.10 7.13 -8.46
CA THR A 148 -2.74 6.02 -7.74
C THR A 148 -2.20 4.68 -8.21
N LEU A 149 -1.76 3.85 -7.28
CA LEU A 149 -1.48 2.43 -7.52
C LEU A 149 -2.54 1.60 -6.79
N LEU A 150 -3.45 1.04 -7.57
CA LEU A 150 -4.44 0.07 -7.09
C LEU A 150 -3.91 -1.35 -7.37
N TYR A 151 -3.82 -2.18 -6.34
CA TYR A 151 -3.41 -3.56 -6.53
C TYR A 151 -4.57 -4.35 -7.16
N SER A 152 -4.28 -5.05 -8.26
CA SER A 152 -5.29 -5.82 -9.01
C SER A 152 -5.98 -6.86 -8.13
N GLY A 153 -7.30 -6.83 -8.11
CA GLY A 153 -8.14 -7.68 -7.27
C GLY A 153 -8.73 -6.97 -6.04
N ASP A 154 -8.15 -5.84 -5.60
CA ASP A 154 -8.69 -5.09 -4.46
C ASP A 154 -10.09 -4.52 -4.76
N GLU A 155 -10.37 -4.20 -6.03
CA GLU A 155 -11.66 -3.67 -6.50
C GLU A 155 -12.82 -4.67 -6.33
N PHE A 156 -12.55 -5.97 -6.26
CA PHE A 156 -13.54 -7.00 -5.99
C PHE A 156 -13.27 -7.83 -4.73
N SER A 157 -12.48 -7.24 -3.80
CA SER A 157 -12.21 -7.81 -2.47
C SER A 157 -11.45 -9.13 -2.52
N ASN A 158 -10.43 -9.24 -3.38
CA ASN A 158 -9.52 -10.37 -3.39
C ASN A 158 -8.84 -10.53 -2.01
N THR A 159 -8.72 -11.77 -1.55
CA THR A 159 -8.12 -12.12 -0.26
C THR A 159 -7.11 -13.25 -0.42
N GLN A 160 -6.06 -13.21 0.36
CA GLN A 160 -5.06 -14.26 0.49
C GLN A 160 -5.11 -14.94 1.86
N GLY A 161 -6.29 -14.83 2.53
CA GLY A 161 -6.52 -15.50 3.81
C GLY A 161 -5.63 -15.02 4.95
N GLY A 162 -5.14 -13.77 4.87
CA GLY A 162 -4.20 -13.22 5.86
C GLY A 162 -2.73 -13.56 5.57
N ASN A 163 -2.41 -14.21 4.45
CA ASN A 163 -1.04 -14.34 4.00
C ASN A 163 -0.57 -13.01 3.40
N ASN A 164 0.47 -12.42 3.98
CA ASN A 164 0.98 -11.11 3.56
C ASN A 164 2.23 -11.17 2.67
N ILE A 165 2.70 -12.37 2.33
CA ILE A 165 3.82 -12.60 1.43
C ILE A 165 3.66 -13.91 0.63
N PRO A 166 2.65 -14.01 -0.26
CA PRO A 166 2.25 -15.27 -0.90
C PRO A 166 3.13 -15.65 -2.10
N TYR A 167 4.44 -15.57 -1.97
CA TYR A 167 5.38 -15.86 -3.06
C TYR A 167 5.51 -17.35 -3.41
N CYS A 168 5.03 -18.24 -2.53
CA CYS A 168 5.08 -19.68 -2.72
C CYS A 168 3.71 -20.31 -3.04
N GLN A 169 2.68 -19.52 -3.33
CA GLN A 169 1.29 -19.98 -3.58
C GLN A 169 0.86 -19.75 -5.03
#